data_5cc997938e9561114a18d4f420fdb4f2
#
_entry.id   5cc997938e9561114a18d4f420fdb4f2
#
_cell.length_a   1.000
_cell.length_b   1.000
_cell.length_c   1.000
_cell.angle_alpha   90.00
_cell.angle_beta   90.00
_cell.angle_gamma   90.00
#
_symmetry.space_group_name_H-M   'P 1'
#
loop_
_entity.id
_entity.type
_entity.pdbx_description
1 polymer ?
#
loop_
_entity_poly.entity_id
_entity_poly.type
_entity_poly.pdbx_seq_one_letter_code
_entity_poly.pdbx_strand_id
1 'polypeptide(L)'
;MARTTLAIALAFVVAAIPRPAAAAPLAAVPATVRVNVSGLGTAYARIGSTSGVVNVTNTAGAVVYSGNANTITRLGVRRLAEPGGAAARIPDPVSGAEERRNRATQLREAKLLSRIDDVPILTVPFEFSLEREDPLAPPLFASQTVVLLKYTTSDGLLSYNGRVFRGTLELAKDDEGDMIVVNEVDTASYLASVVGSEEPTTWMPEALASQAIAARTYLVTHLHRHGAYDLEGDTRDQEYDGLGGEDRSTVRAVERTAGMVATYGGAPIEALYSANAGGITEDSENVYANALPYLRSVPSPADEVAEASAWGHTSWQWTTEYTAPQLRGYLRARGVDIGDPQRIELGRLTGTGRVVSAKIVGSSGSRDIGKDASRYYFGLRSTLYTVTIHPEETEIVGTTDTKRIRELELLSATVDRSYYVTTRDPDRSWTLRITGWLYRLPARFVFTGKGYGHGVGMPQWGAQGMALGGASAEEILRHYYQGIAITNVGGA
;
A
#
# COMPACT_ATOMS: atom_id res chain seq x y z
N MET A 1 85.97 1.33 14.10
CA MET A 1 84.71 1.00 13.39
C MET A 1 83.62 0.95 14.43
N ALA A 2 82.88 2.05 14.57
CA ALA A 2 81.78 2.18 15.52
C ALA A 2 80.47 1.88 14.80
N ARG A 3 79.71 0.93 15.30
CA ARG A 3 78.36 0.64 14.83
C ARG A 3 77.37 1.42 15.67
N THR A 4 76.73 2.38 15.06
CA THR A 4 75.67 3.19 15.66
C THR A 4 74.35 2.44 15.48
N THR A 5 73.76 2.02 16.58
CA THR A 5 72.43 1.38 16.59
C THR A 5 71.37 2.46 16.71
N LEU A 6 70.54 2.64 15.67
CA LEU A 6 69.43 3.57 15.64
C LEU A 6 68.19 2.89 16.28
N ALA A 7 67.77 3.37 17.46
CA ALA A 7 66.53 2.95 18.09
C ALA A 7 65.38 3.79 17.55
N ILE A 8 64.45 3.13 16.83
CA ILE A 8 63.17 3.75 16.38
C ILE A 8 62.18 3.58 17.52
N ALA A 9 61.80 4.68 18.16
CA ALA A 9 60.70 4.71 19.12
C ALA A 9 59.36 4.80 18.36
N LEU A 10 58.58 3.75 18.45
CA LEU A 10 57.20 3.71 17.91
C LEU A 10 56.30 4.40 18.94
N ALA A 11 55.86 5.64 18.66
CA ALA A 11 54.86 6.33 19.45
C ALA A 11 53.49 5.78 19.04
N PHE A 12 52.83 5.03 19.91
CA PHE A 12 51.42 4.68 19.77
C PHE A 12 50.57 5.92 20.03
N VAL A 13 50.06 6.51 18.96
CA VAL A 13 48.98 7.50 19.06
C VAL A 13 47.71 6.72 19.35
N VAL A 14 47.30 6.65 20.60
CA VAL A 14 45.96 6.19 20.97
C VAL A 14 44.98 7.27 20.50
N ALA A 15 44.39 7.07 19.32
CA ALA A 15 43.27 7.89 18.87
C ALA A 15 42.13 7.69 19.87
N ALA A 16 41.76 8.72 20.60
CA ALA A 16 40.59 8.71 21.45
C ALA A 16 39.37 8.44 20.58
N ILE A 17 38.73 7.31 20.78
CA ILE A 17 37.42 6.98 20.17
C ILE A 17 36.46 8.07 20.66
N PRO A 18 35.87 8.88 19.78
CA PRO A 18 34.90 9.88 20.21
C PRO A 18 33.78 9.15 20.95
N ARG A 19 33.52 9.56 22.18
CA ARG A 19 32.31 9.12 22.89
C ARG A 19 31.11 9.51 22.03
N PRO A 20 30.16 8.59 21.76
CA PRO A 20 28.94 8.98 21.09
C PRO A 20 28.33 10.13 21.91
N ALA A 21 27.98 11.22 21.21
CA ALA A 21 27.24 12.33 21.84
C ALA A 21 26.06 11.70 22.56
N ALA A 22 25.75 12.16 23.78
CA ALA A 22 24.58 11.69 24.49
C ALA A 22 23.37 11.91 23.55
N ALA A 23 22.65 10.82 23.25
CA ALA A 23 21.47 10.91 22.41
C ALA A 23 20.52 11.93 23.04
N ALA A 24 19.97 12.83 22.23
CA ALA A 24 18.91 13.71 22.69
C ALA A 24 17.79 12.86 23.34
N PRO A 25 17.17 13.34 24.41
CA PRO A 25 16.08 12.60 25.04
C PRO A 25 15.01 12.32 23.98
N LEU A 26 14.51 11.09 23.97
CA LEU A 26 13.41 10.69 23.09
C LEU A 26 12.21 11.59 23.35
N ALA A 27 11.63 12.14 22.29
CA ALA A 27 10.38 12.89 22.41
C ALA A 27 9.26 11.95 22.89
N ALA A 28 8.41 12.46 23.78
CA ALA A 28 7.20 11.75 24.17
C ALA A 28 6.28 11.54 22.96
N VAL A 29 5.48 10.48 23.00
CA VAL A 29 4.42 10.26 21.99
C VAL A 29 3.47 11.46 22.02
N PRO A 30 3.11 12.07 20.87
CA PRO A 30 2.23 13.23 20.84
C PRO A 30 0.83 12.87 21.34
N ALA A 31 0.13 13.85 21.93
CA ALA A 31 -1.23 13.63 22.40
C ALA A 31 -2.23 13.43 21.25
N THR A 32 -1.98 14.07 20.11
CA THR A 32 -2.82 13.99 18.90
C THR A 32 -1.96 13.73 17.67
N VAL A 33 -2.58 13.16 16.66
CA VAL A 33 -1.98 12.90 15.33
C VAL A 33 -2.92 13.40 14.24
N ARG A 34 -2.36 13.79 13.12
CA ARG A 34 -3.07 14.30 11.94
C ARG A 34 -2.91 13.29 10.80
N VAL A 35 -4.02 12.72 10.35
CA VAL A 35 -4.05 11.62 9.38
C VAL A 35 -4.80 12.04 8.13
N ASN A 36 -4.20 11.91 6.96
CA ASN A 36 -4.89 12.08 5.69
C ASN A 36 -5.83 10.89 5.44
N VAL A 37 -7.14 11.11 5.52
CA VAL A 37 -8.17 10.08 5.35
C VAL A 37 -8.85 10.10 3.99
N SER A 38 -8.46 10.99 3.11
CA SER A 38 -8.96 11.10 1.74
C SER A 38 -8.15 10.29 0.72
N GLY A 39 -6.99 9.80 1.10
CA GLY A 39 -6.04 9.16 0.20
C GLY A 39 -5.42 10.18 -0.77
N LEU A 40 -5.49 9.91 -2.06
CA LEU A 40 -5.16 10.89 -3.09
C LEU A 40 -6.20 12.01 -3.06
N GLY A 41 -5.78 13.24 -3.37
CA GLY A 41 -6.61 14.45 -3.29
C GLY A 41 -8.05 14.26 -3.80
N THR A 42 -8.98 14.93 -3.17
CA THR A 42 -10.42 14.81 -3.46
C THR A 42 -11.00 16.12 -3.98
N ALA A 43 -11.92 16.05 -4.93
CA ALA A 43 -12.69 17.20 -5.39
C ALA A 43 -13.98 17.40 -4.56
N TYR A 44 -14.35 16.40 -3.76
CA TYR A 44 -15.57 16.41 -2.95
C TYR A 44 -15.33 15.78 -1.61
N ALA A 45 -15.87 16.38 -0.56
CA ALA A 45 -15.92 15.80 0.77
C ALA A 45 -17.36 15.83 1.28
N ARG A 46 -17.90 14.67 1.67
CA ARG A 46 -19.17 14.58 2.42
C ARG A 46 -18.82 14.43 3.88
N ILE A 47 -18.96 15.51 4.62
CA ILE A 47 -18.67 15.54 6.07
C ILE A 47 -19.94 15.87 6.80
N GLY A 48 -20.24 15.09 7.84
CA GLY A 48 -21.42 15.26 8.66
C GLY A 48 -21.19 14.75 10.07
N SER A 49 -22.27 14.63 10.85
CA SER A 49 -22.28 14.03 12.18
C SER A 49 -23.29 12.90 12.22
N THR A 50 -23.05 11.92 13.09
CA THR A 50 -23.99 10.84 13.35
C THR A 50 -25.07 11.24 14.36
N SER A 51 -24.78 12.19 15.25
CA SER A 51 -25.67 12.56 16.38
C SER A 51 -25.52 13.99 16.86
N GLY A 52 -24.38 14.65 16.72
CA GLY A 52 -24.10 15.94 17.32
C GLY A 52 -24.47 17.16 16.43
N VAL A 53 -24.29 18.35 16.95
CA VAL A 53 -24.30 19.60 16.16
C VAL A 53 -22.96 19.74 15.46
N VAL A 54 -22.97 19.85 14.14
CA VAL A 54 -21.78 20.10 13.32
C VAL A 54 -21.49 21.59 13.28
N ASN A 55 -20.32 22.01 13.71
CA ASN A 55 -19.80 23.35 13.52
C ASN A 55 -18.65 23.32 12.51
N VAL A 56 -18.71 24.22 11.55
CA VAL A 56 -17.65 24.42 10.55
C VAL A 56 -17.05 25.81 10.77
N THR A 57 -15.74 25.83 11.01
CA THR A 57 -14.99 27.06 11.22
C THR A 57 -13.95 27.27 10.10
N ASN A 58 -13.64 28.50 9.79
CA ASN A 58 -12.55 28.88 8.91
C ASN A 58 -11.20 28.96 9.69
N THR A 59 -10.12 29.25 9.00
CA THR A 59 -8.78 29.38 9.59
C THR A 59 -8.65 30.49 10.65
N ALA A 60 -9.55 31.48 10.63
CA ALA A 60 -9.61 32.52 11.65
C ALA A 60 -10.46 32.11 12.88
N GLY A 61 -10.98 30.88 12.89
CA GLY A 61 -11.85 30.39 13.96
C GLY A 61 -13.30 30.88 13.89
N ALA A 62 -13.67 31.62 12.85
CA ALA A 62 -15.04 32.08 12.68
C ALA A 62 -15.95 30.92 12.21
N VAL A 63 -17.11 30.75 12.86
CA VAL A 63 -18.11 29.76 12.49
C VAL A 63 -18.77 30.20 11.18
N VAL A 64 -18.59 29.43 10.14
CA VAL A 64 -19.20 29.65 8.80
C VAL A 64 -20.48 28.84 8.62
N TYR A 65 -20.63 27.78 9.42
CA TYR A 65 -21.85 26.96 9.45
C TYR A 65 -22.02 26.28 10.81
N SER A 66 -23.28 26.14 11.24
CA SER A 66 -23.68 25.30 12.36
C SER A 66 -24.98 24.59 12.00
N GLY A 67 -25.03 23.27 12.15
CA GLY A 67 -26.18 22.45 11.78
C GLY A 67 -26.44 21.33 12.75
N ASN A 68 -27.69 20.83 12.74
CA ASN A 68 -28.08 19.71 13.61
C ASN A 68 -27.44 18.38 13.16
N ALA A 69 -27.45 17.38 14.05
CA ALA A 69 -27.11 16.01 13.74
C ALA A 69 -27.77 15.53 12.44
N ASN A 70 -27.08 14.70 11.67
CA ASN A 70 -27.48 14.21 10.35
C ASN A 70 -27.46 15.25 9.21
N THR A 71 -26.93 16.45 9.45
CA THR A 71 -26.69 17.39 8.35
C THR A 71 -25.38 17.05 7.69
N ILE A 72 -25.44 16.45 6.49
CA ILE A 72 -24.28 16.20 5.67
C ILE A 72 -23.97 17.47 4.89
N THR A 73 -22.79 18.05 5.12
CA THR A 73 -22.29 19.15 4.32
C THR A 73 -21.40 18.60 3.21
N ARG A 74 -21.53 19.15 2.02
CA ARG A 74 -20.74 18.79 0.87
C ARG A 74 -19.88 19.96 0.47
N LEU A 75 -18.55 19.78 0.45
CA LEU A 75 -17.67 20.73 -0.18
C LEU A 75 -17.51 20.35 -1.66
N GLY A 76 -17.75 21.30 -2.54
CA GLY A 76 -17.54 21.17 -3.96
C GLY A 76 -16.52 22.21 -4.45
N VAL A 77 -15.74 21.83 -5.44
CA VAL A 77 -14.94 22.76 -6.23
C VAL A 77 -15.66 22.96 -7.55
N ARG A 78 -16.09 24.19 -7.81
CA ARG A 78 -16.78 24.55 -9.04
C ARG A 78 -15.87 25.38 -9.92
N ARG A 79 -15.69 24.95 -11.16
CA ARG A 79 -15.03 25.77 -12.17
C ARG A 79 -15.93 26.91 -12.54
N LEU A 80 -15.51 28.14 -12.35
CA LEU A 80 -16.24 29.31 -12.85
C LEU A 80 -16.04 29.37 -14.36
N ALA A 81 -17.15 29.44 -15.10
CA ALA A 81 -17.11 29.72 -16.53
C ALA A 81 -16.47 31.07 -16.76
N GLU A 82 -15.87 31.28 -17.94
CA GLU A 82 -15.46 32.61 -18.40
C GLU A 82 -16.64 33.59 -18.31
N PRO A 83 -16.38 34.90 -18.11
CA PRO A 83 -17.43 35.88 -17.96
C PRO A 83 -18.45 35.77 -19.11
N GLY A 84 -19.66 35.31 -18.82
CA GLY A 84 -20.78 35.12 -19.78
C GLY A 84 -21.22 33.66 -19.99
N GLY A 85 -20.55 32.66 -19.43
CA GLY A 85 -20.96 31.25 -19.51
C GLY A 85 -21.65 30.74 -18.25
N ALA A 86 -22.61 29.81 -18.39
CA ALA A 86 -23.18 29.10 -17.24
C ALA A 86 -22.12 28.22 -16.55
N ALA A 87 -22.01 28.30 -15.23
CA ALA A 87 -21.08 27.51 -14.47
C ALA A 87 -21.33 26.00 -14.69
N ALA A 88 -20.35 25.28 -15.24
CA ALA A 88 -20.46 23.85 -15.40
C ALA A 88 -20.28 23.19 -14.04
N ARG A 89 -21.31 22.50 -13.54
CA ARG A 89 -21.21 21.66 -12.34
C ARG A 89 -20.34 20.44 -12.66
N ILE A 90 -19.32 20.20 -11.86
CA ILE A 90 -18.59 18.94 -11.96
C ILE A 90 -19.55 17.84 -11.47
N PRO A 91 -19.85 16.80 -12.28
CA PRO A 91 -20.79 15.75 -11.88
C PRO A 91 -20.32 15.05 -10.61
N ASP A 92 -21.28 14.62 -9.79
CA ASP A 92 -21.01 13.80 -8.61
C ASP A 92 -20.21 12.56 -9.03
N PRO A 93 -19.13 12.19 -8.35
CA PRO A 93 -18.46 10.94 -8.63
C PRO A 93 -19.40 9.78 -8.30
N VAL A 94 -19.87 9.10 -9.33
CA VAL A 94 -20.70 7.91 -9.20
C VAL A 94 -19.94 6.87 -8.36
N SER A 95 -20.64 6.20 -7.47
CA SER A 95 -20.16 5.26 -6.46
C SER A 95 -19.60 3.97 -7.06
N GLY A 96 -18.40 4.00 -7.64
CA GLY A 96 -17.73 2.81 -8.17
C GLY A 96 -16.21 2.87 -7.97
N ALA A 97 -15.64 1.81 -7.39
CA ALA A 97 -14.18 1.72 -7.17
C ALA A 97 -13.36 1.76 -8.47
N GLU A 98 -13.96 1.37 -9.59
CA GLU A 98 -13.33 1.37 -10.91
C GLU A 98 -13.26 2.77 -11.53
N GLU A 99 -14.29 3.57 -11.32
CA GLU A 99 -14.34 4.96 -11.80
C GLU A 99 -13.42 5.87 -10.99
N ARG A 100 -13.26 5.61 -9.69
CA ARG A 100 -12.25 6.29 -8.86
C ARG A 100 -10.82 6.02 -9.33
N ARG A 101 -10.49 4.78 -9.74
CA ARG A 101 -9.18 4.42 -10.32
C ARG A 101 -8.93 5.10 -11.67
N ASN A 102 -9.93 5.12 -12.53
CA ASN A 102 -9.82 5.75 -13.86
C ASN A 102 -9.64 7.26 -13.73
N ARG A 103 -10.29 7.89 -12.76
CA ARG A 103 -10.18 9.33 -12.51
C ARG A 103 -8.87 9.73 -11.84
N ALA A 104 -8.34 8.91 -10.93
CA ALA A 104 -6.99 9.10 -10.39
C ALA A 104 -5.92 9.00 -11.48
N THR A 105 -6.12 8.11 -12.46
CA THR A 105 -5.25 7.99 -13.64
C THR A 105 -5.37 9.22 -14.56
N GLN A 106 -6.58 9.70 -14.82
CA GLN A 106 -6.80 10.91 -15.61
C GLN A 106 -6.24 12.17 -14.96
N LEU A 107 -6.35 12.29 -13.63
CA LEU A 107 -5.75 13.40 -12.87
C LEU A 107 -4.22 13.32 -12.88
N ARG A 108 -3.64 12.11 -12.82
CA ARG A 108 -2.20 11.91 -12.97
C ARG A 108 -1.72 12.26 -14.38
N GLU A 109 -2.46 11.90 -15.41
CA GLU A 109 -2.15 12.25 -16.80
C GLU A 109 -2.26 13.76 -17.03
N ALA A 110 -3.28 14.41 -16.49
CA ALA A 110 -3.42 15.87 -16.53
C ALA A 110 -2.30 16.57 -15.75
N LYS A 111 -1.87 16.03 -14.61
CA LYS A 111 -0.71 16.51 -13.83
C LYS A 111 0.63 16.29 -14.55
N LEU A 112 0.79 15.15 -15.26
CA LEU A 112 1.97 14.88 -16.07
C LEU A 112 2.09 15.87 -17.24
N LEU A 113 0.97 16.19 -17.87
CA LEU A 113 0.90 17.17 -18.97
C LEU A 113 1.16 18.61 -18.48
N SER A 114 0.84 18.93 -17.23
CA SER A 114 1.14 20.26 -16.64
C SER A 114 2.63 20.46 -16.27
N ARG A 115 3.43 19.40 -16.29
CA ARG A 115 4.90 19.44 -16.06
C ARG A 115 5.72 19.50 -17.34
N ILE A 116 5.09 19.37 -18.49
CA ILE A 116 5.73 19.45 -19.80
C ILE A 116 5.36 20.79 -20.40
N ASP A 117 6.36 21.67 -20.45
CA ASP A 117 6.37 22.98 -21.10
C ASP A 117 5.78 24.18 -20.34
N ASP A 118 6.52 25.30 -20.39
CA ASP A 118 6.21 26.67 -19.98
C ASP A 118 4.96 27.26 -20.66
N VAL A 119 3.87 26.53 -20.72
CA VAL A 119 2.58 27.04 -21.10
C VAL A 119 2.01 27.76 -19.87
N PRO A 120 1.69 29.04 -19.93
CA PRO A 120 1.05 29.72 -18.81
C PRO A 120 -0.21 28.95 -18.45
N ILE A 121 -0.24 28.38 -17.25
CA ILE A 121 -1.43 27.75 -16.69
C ILE A 121 -2.49 28.83 -16.72
N LEU A 122 -3.45 28.70 -17.62
CA LEU A 122 -4.67 29.49 -17.59
C LEU A 122 -5.28 29.22 -16.22
N THR A 123 -5.10 30.14 -15.29
CA THR A 123 -5.76 30.12 -13.99
C THR A 123 -7.25 30.25 -14.22
N VAL A 124 -7.89 29.12 -14.47
CA VAL A 124 -9.35 29.08 -14.51
C VAL A 124 -9.82 29.36 -13.10
N PRO A 125 -10.61 30.39 -12.85
CA PRO A 125 -11.08 30.70 -11.53
C PRO A 125 -11.95 29.55 -11.01
N PHE A 126 -11.65 29.08 -9.80
CA PHE A 126 -12.43 28.06 -9.11
C PHE A 126 -13.18 28.72 -7.96
N GLU A 127 -14.40 28.27 -7.74
CA GLU A 127 -15.18 28.61 -6.56
C GLU A 127 -15.27 27.39 -5.64
N PHE A 128 -14.89 27.55 -4.38
CA PHE A 128 -15.15 26.58 -3.34
C PHE A 128 -16.53 26.85 -2.75
N SER A 129 -17.39 25.84 -2.74
CA SER A 129 -18.72 25.96 -2.16
C SER A 129 -18.96 24.89 -1.09
N LEU A 130 -19.46 25.31 0.07
CA LEU A 130 -20.03 24.43 1.06
C LEU A 130 -21.51 24.26 0.75
N GLU A 131 -21.90 23.09 0.30
CA GLU A 131 -23.26 22.80 -0.18
C GLU A 131 -24.01 21.90 0.81
N ARG A 132 -25.34 21.99 0.79
CA ARG A 132 -26.21 20.99 1.43
C ARG A 132 -26.28 19.74 0.56
N GLU A 133 -26.77 18.63 1.11
CA GLU A 133 -26.95 17.40 0.34
C GLU A 133 -27.95 17.59 -0.81
N ASP A 134 -28.95 18.47 -0.64
CA ASP A 134 -29.86 18.87 -1.72
C ASP A 134 -29.13 19.73 -2.77
N PRO A 135 -28.93 19.21 -3.98
CA PRO A 135 -28.21 19.92 -5.05
C PRO A 135 -28.93 21.16 -5.58
N LEU A 136 -30.20 21.33 -5.27
CA LEU A 136 -31.01 22.48 -5.67
C LEU A 136 -31.00 23.61 -4.63
N ALA A 137 -30.55 23.31 -3.41
CA ALA A 137 -30.38 24.31 -2.37
C ALA A 137 -29.20 25.26 -2.68
N PRO A 138 -29.29 26.54 -2.36
CA PRO A 138 -28.18 27.47 -2.51
C PRO A 138 -27.02 27.02 -1.62
N PRO A 139 -25.75 27.27 -2.00
CA PRO A 139 -24.59 26.92 -1.17
C PRO A 139 -24.67 27.66 0.15
N LEU A 140 -24.21 26.97 1.24
CA LEU A 140 -24.13 27.55 2.58
C LEU A 140 -23.02 28.61 2.67
N PHE A 141 -21.97 28.38 1.90
CA PHE A 141 -20.80 29.23 1.82
C PHE A 141 -20.16 29.07 0.44
N ALA A 142 -19.65 30.17 -0.11
CA ALA A 142 -18.89 30.16 -1.36
C ALA A 142 -17.69 31.10 -1.23
N SER A 143 -16.53 30.69 -1.75
CA SER A 143 -15.31 31.51 -1.75
C SER A 143 -14.45 31.16 -2.97
N GLN A 144 -13.80 32.17 -3.53
CA GLN A 144 -12.82 32.00 -4.60
C GLN A 144 -11.39 31.78 -4.05
N THR A 145 -11.21 31.97 -2.74
CA THR A 145 -9.97 31.67 -2.05
C THR A 145 -10.03 30.29 -1.43
N VAL A 146 -8.91 29.58 -1.38
CA VAL A 146 -8.81 28.29 -0.70
C VAL A 146 -8.96 28.54 0.80
N VAL A 147 -10.15 28.25 1.32
CA VAL A 147 -10.45 28.32 2.74
C VAL A 147 -10.26 26.96 3.33
N LEU A 148 -9.32 26.79 4.26
CA LEU A 148 -9.22 25.62 5.09
C LEU A 148 -10.37 25.66 6.10
N LEU A 149 -11.13 24.58 6.17
CA LEU A 149 -12.29 24.44 7.04
C LEU A 149 -12.05 23.34 8.07
N LYS A 150 -12.41 23.61 9.32
CA LYS A 150 -12.36 22.63 10.41
C LYS A 150 -13.77 22.29 10.84
N TYR A 151 -14.07 20.98 10.87
CA TYR A 151 -15.33 20.40 11.27
C TYR A 151 -15.18 19.85 12.68
N THR A 152 -16.11 20.22 13.56
CA THR A 152 -16.23 19.72 14.92
C THR A 152 -17.67 19.31 15.20
N THR A 153 -17.89 18.43 16.17
CA THR A 153 -19.22 18.06 16.66
C THR A 153 -19.29 18.12 18.17
N SER A 154 -20.50 18.25 18.70
CA SER A 154 -20.73 18.25 20.16
C SER A 154 -20.47 16.88 20.81
N ASP A 155 -20.56 15.80 20.07
CA ASP A 155 -20.31 14.41 20.51
C ASP A 155 -18.93 13.87 20.08
N GLY A 156 -18.15 14.66 19.34
CA GLY A 156 -16.82 14.29 18.88
C GLY A 156 -16.78 13.21 17.78
N LEU A 157 -17.93 12.90 17.14
CA LEU A 157 -18.02 11.89 16.08
C LEU A 157 -18.45 12.53 14.75
N LEU A 158 -17.53 12.52 13.78
CA LEU A 158 -17.75 13.02 12.43
C LEU A 158 -17.80 11.86 11.43
N SER A 159 -18.61 12.00 10.39
CA SER A 159 -18.65 11.07 9.27
C SER A 159 -17.99 11.68 8.04
N TYR A 160 -17.20 10.88 7.33
CA TYR A 160 -16.63 11.22 6.03
C TYR A 160 -16.72 10.00 5.10
N ASN A 161 -17.42 10.17 3.98
CA ASN A 161 -17.62 9.10 2.99
C ASN A 161 -18.09 7.75 3.59
N GLY A 162 -19.00 7.80 4.57
CA GLY A 162 -19.58 6.62 5.22
C GLY A 162 -18.72 6.01 6.33
N ARG A 163 -17.51 6.51 6.57
CA ARG A 163 -16.70 6.16 7.75
C ARG A 163 -16.92 7.17 8.87
N VAL A 164 -16.78 6.73 10.10
CA VAL A 164 -16.94 7.58 11.31
C VAL A 164 -15.57 7.79 11.96
N PHE A 165 -15.30 9.01 12.37
CA PHE A 165 -14.02 9.44 12.94
C PHE A 165 -14.24 10.16 14.27
N ARG A 166 -13.36 9.91 15.23
CA ARG A 166 -13.24 10.73 16.45
C ARG A 166 -12.50 12.03 16.16
N GLY A 167 -12.60 12.99 17.05
CA GLY A 167 -11.86 14.24 16.99
C GLY A 167 -12.44 15.21 15.97
N THR A 168 -11.60 15.75 15.09
CA THR A 168 -12.01 16.76 14.11
C THR A 168 -11.63 16.33 12.70
N LEU A 169 -12.37 16.84 11.70
CA LEU A 169 -11.99 16.71 10.30
C LEU A 169 -11.65 18.09 9.75
N GLU A 170 -10.57 18.17 8.99
CA GLU A 170 -10.11 19.39 8.37
C GLU A 170 -10.01 19.22 6.87
N LEU A 171 -10.43 20.23 6.13
CA LEU A 171 -10.10 20.37 4.73
C LEU A 171 -8.79 21.13 4.62
N ALA A 172 -7.78 20.47 4.10
CA ALA A 172 -6.43 20.99 3.95
C ALA A 172 -5.95 20.84 2.50
N LYS A 173 -4.78 21.38 2.23
CA LYS A 173 -4.03 21.11 1.00
C LYS A 173 -2.84 20.22 1.33
N ASP A 174 -2.57 19.25 0.45
CA ASP A 174 -1.31 18.50 0.49
C ASP A 174 -0.14 19.34 -0.06
N ASP A 175 1.06 18.75 -0.05
CA ASP A 175 2.27 19.41 -0.52
C ASP A 175 2.26 19.71 -2.03
N GLU A 176 1.39 19.04 -2.78
CA GLU A 176 1.14 19.24 -4.21
C GLU A 176 0.01 20.24 -4.49
N GLY A 177 -0.70 20.69 -3.47
CA GLY A 177 -1.78 21.66 -3.53
C GLY A 177 -3.15 21.05 -3.83
N ASP A 178 -3.28 19.73 -3.78
CA ASP A 178 -4.55 19.05 -3.88
C ASP A 178 -5.33 19.16 -2.56
N MET A 179 -6.66 19.21 -2.66
CA MET A 179 -7.51 19.21 -1.48
C MET A 179 -7.54 17.81 -0.85
N ILE A 180 -7.29 17.76 0.44
CA ILE A 180 -7.33 16.54 1.25
C ILE A 180 -8.23 16.73 2.48
N VAL A 181 -8.66 15.60 3.05
CA VAL A 181 -9.36 15.57 4.35
C VAL A 181 -8.40 14.99 5.38
N VAL A 182 -8.14 15.76 6.42
CA VAL A 182 -7.26 15.39 7.53
C VAL A 182 -8.09 15.17 8.78
N ASN A 183 -7.92 14.03 9.40
CA ASN A 183 -8.49 13.76 10.72
C ASN A 183 -7.44 14.09 11.80
N GLU A 184 -7.77 15.01 12.69
CA GLU A 184 -7.00 15.24 13.91
C GLU A 184 -7.69 14.50 15.06
N VAL A 185 -6.98 13.53 15.64
CA VAL A 185 -7.51 12.58 16.61
C VAL A 185 -6.50 12.34 17.73
N ASP A 186 -6.96 11.97 18.91
CA ASP A 186 -6.08 11.53 20.00
C ASP A 186 -5.28 10.28 19.57
N THR A 187 -4.03 10.23 19.97
CA THR A 187 -3.10 9.18 19.49
C THR A 187 -3.50 7.78 19.97
N ALA A 188 -4.13 7.65 21.13
CA ALA A 188 -4.57 6.34 21.64
C ALA A 188 -5.72 5.78 20.79
N SER A 189 -6.73 6.59 20.45
CA SER A 189 -7.80 6.21 19.52
C SER A 189 -7.27 5.92 18.11
N TYR A 190 -6.33 6.73 17.62
CA TYR A 190 -5.66 6.45 16.34
C TYR A 190 -5.01 5.06 16.34
N LEU A 191 -4.17 4.78 17.35
CA LEU A 191 -3.46 3.50 17.44
C LEU A 191 -4.42 2.32 17.63
N ALA A 192 -5.50 2.49 18.42
CA ALA A 192 -6.51 1.44 18.58
C ALA A 192 -7.20 1.10 17.25
N SER A 193 -7.50 2.12 16.45
CA SER A 193 -8.04 1.94 15.10
C SER A 193 -7.02 1.28 14.17
N VAL A 194 -5.77 1.75 14.14
CA VAL A 194 -4.71 1.15 13.31
C VAL A 194 -4.55 -0.33 13.63
N VAL A 195 -4.41 -0.70 14.91
CA VAL A 195 -4.25 -2.12 15.28
C VAL A 195 -5.41 -2.97 14.78
N GLY A 196 -6.65 -2.50 14.86
CA GLY A 196 -7.80 -3.28 14.42
C GLY A 196 -8.10 -3.18 12.93
N SER A 197 -7.52 -2.19 12.22
CA SER A 197 -7.57 -2.13 10.76
C SER A 197 -6.49 -3.01 10.12
N GLU A 198 -5.37 -3.21 10.80
CA GLU A 198 -4.23 -4.01 10.36
C GLU A 198 -4.37 -5.50 10.72
N GLU A 199 -4.96 -5.81 11.86
CA GLU A 199 -5.07 -7.17 12.41
C GLU A 199 -6.48 -7.48 12.88
N PRO A 200 -6.94 -8.75 12.80
CA PRO A 200 -8.20 -9.16 13.41
C PRO A 200 -8.21 -8.91 14.92
N THR A 201 -9.24 -8.24 15.38
CA THR A 201 -9.41 -7.89 16.81
C THR A 201 -9.55 -9.10 17.73
N THR A 202 -9.76 -10.29 17.14
CA THR A 202 -9.85 -11.59 17.83
C THR A 202 -8.50 -12.28 18.04
N TRP A 203 -7.41 -11.68 17.55
CA TRP A 203 -6.08 -12.26 17.70
C TRP A 203 -5.61 -12.22 19.17
N MET A 204 -4.51 -12.94 19.42
CA MET A 204 -3.93 -13.03 20.76
C MET A 204 -3.54 -11.65 21.30
N PRO A 205 -3.79 -11.37 22.59
CA PRO A 205 -3.47 -10.07 23.18
C PRO A 205 -2.00 -9.65 23.03
N GLU A 206 -1.06 -10.61 22.95
CA GLU A 206 0.36 -10.32 22.77
C GLU A 206 0.68 -9.93 21.32
N ALA A 207 -0.03 -10.49 20.32
CA ALA A 207 0.10 -10.06 18.94
C ALA A 207 -0.40 -8.62 18.78
N LEU A 208 -1.63 -8.32 19.26
CA LEU A 208 -2.18 -6.97 19.22
C LEU A 208 -1.30 -5.96 19.98
N ALA A 209 -0.68 -6.37 21.09
CA ALA A 209 0.24 -5.51 21.82
C ALA A 209 1.56 -5.26 21.07
N SER A 210 2.11 -6.28 20.40
CA SER A 210 3.30 -6.08 19.55
C SER A 210 3.01 -5.15 18.38
N GLN A 211 1.83 -5.27 17.76
CA GLN A 211 1.38 -4.37 16.71
C GLN A 211 1.19 -2.93 17.24
N ALA A 212 0.64 -2.76 18.43
CA ALA A 212 0.45 -1.43 19.05
C ALA A 212 1.81 -0.74 19.31
N ILE A 213 2.82 -1.47 19.79
CA ILE A 213 4.16 -0.93 19.98
C ILE A 213 4.82 -0.62 18.62
N ALA A 214 4.71 -1.51 17.64
CA ALA A 214 5.26 -1.29 16.30
C ALA A 214 4.61 -0.08 15.63
N ALA A 215 3.29 0.02 15.63
CA ALA A 215 2.54 1.12 15.05
C ALA A 215 2.86 2.47 15.73
N ARG A 216 2.98 2.48 17.06
CA ARG A 216 3.40 3.67 17.82
C ARG A 216 4.84 4.07 17.48
N THR A 217 5.74 3.11 17.33
CA THR A 217 7.13 3.37 16.96
C THR A 217 7.21 3.95 15.55
N TYR A 218 6.45 3.39 14.61
CA TYR A 218 6.31 3.91 13.25
C TYR A 218 5.77 5.34 13.26
N LEU A 219 4.71 5.61 14.01
CA LEU A 219 4.15 6.96 14.15
C LEU A 219 5.22 7.98 14.57
N VAL A 220 5.98 7.72 15.64
CA VAL A 220 6.94 8.72 16.16
C VAL A 220 8.12 8.98 15.21
N THR A 221 8.43 8.05 14.31
CA THR A 221 9.46 8.23 13.28
C THR A 221 8.95 8.94 12.03
N HIS A 222 7.62 9.06 11.87
CA HIS A 222 6.97 9.60 10.69
C HIS A 222 6.23 10.93 10.93
N LEU A 223 6.27 11.46 12.14
CA LEU A 223 5.69 12.77 12.46
C LEU A 223 6.25 13.88 11.56
N HIS A 224 5.39 14.80 11.15
CA HIS A 224 5.73 16.01 10.40
C HIS A 224 6.41 15.77 9.05
N ARG A 225 6.16 14.61 8.42
CA ARG A 225 6.66 14.32 7.06
C ARG A 225 5.98 15.15 5.99
N HIS A 226 4.75 15.57 6.25
CA HIS A 226 3.91 16.37 5.36
C HIS A 226 3.55 17.70 6.02
N GLY A 227 3.36 18.75 5.21
CA GLY A 227 3.06 20.08 5.74
C GLY A 227 1.71 20.16 6.47
N ALA A 228 0.70 19.42 6.02
CA ALA A 228 -0.66 19.49 6.55
C ALA A 228 -1.05 18.32 7.47
N TYR A 229 -0.34 17.21 7.44
CA TYR A 229 -0.64 15.99 8.19
C TYR A 229 0.63 15.22 8.52
N ASP A 230 0.52 14.20 9.39
CA ASP A 230 1.64 13.36 9.80
C ASP A 230 1.74 12.08 8.94
N LEU A 231 0.62 11.40 8.73
CA LEU A 231 0.55 10.06 8.13
C LEU A 231 -0.59 9.96 7.12
N GLU A 232 -0.41 9.06 6.17
CA GLU A 232 -1.49 8.57 5.32
C GLU A 232 -2.31 7.50 6.04
N GLY A 233 -3.63 7.57 5.91
CA GLY A 233 -4.56 6.60 6.52
C GLY A 233 -4.84 5.39 5.63
N ASP A 234 -3.85 4.92 4.88
CA ASP A 234 -3.92 3.75 4.01
C ASP A 234 -2.57 3.03 3.91
N THR A 235 -2.44 2.01 3.06
CA THR A 235 -1.23 1.18 2.87
C THR A 235 0.05 1.95 2.51
N ARG A 236 -0.01 3.28 2.33
CA ARG A 236 1.20 4.11 2.13
C ARG A 236 1.94 4.35 3.44
N ASP A 237 1.21 4.36 4.56
CA ASP A 237 1.75 4.38 5.91
C ASP A 237 1.08 3.30 6.77
N GLN A 238 -0.11 3.54 7.35
CA GLN A 238 -0.83 2.61 8.21
C GLN A 238 -2.33 2.63 7.90
N GLU A 239 -2.95 1.46 7.79
CA GLU A 239 -4.41 1.37 7.60
C GLU A 239 -5.14 1.96 8.80
N TYR A 240 -6.03 2.93 8.53
CA TYR A 240 -6.78 3.65 9.53
C TYR A 240 -8.24 3.84 9.11
N ASP A 241 -9.15 3.09 9.74
CA ASP A 241 -10.59 3.11 9.43
C ASP A 241 -11.43 3.97 10.39
N GLY A 242 -10.77 4.82 11.20
CA GLY A 242 -11.44 5.62 12.22
C GLY A 242 -12.09 4.73 13.26
N LEU A 243 -13.34 5.05 13.68
CA LEU A 243 -14.08 4.29 14.69
C LEU A 243 -14.31 2.82 14.29
N GLY A 244 -14.35 2.54 12.96
CA GLY A 244 -14.57 1.18 12.45
C GLY A 244 -13.45 0.20 12.76
N GLY A 245 -12.22 0.68 12.95
CA GLY A 245 -11.07 -0.13 13.34
C GLY A 245 -10.94 -0.35 14.86
N GLU A 246 -11.69 0.38 15.69
CA GLU A 246 -11.59 0.27 17.14
C GLU A 246 -12.37 -0.93 17.69
N ASP A 247 -11.75 -1.66 18.62
CA ASP A 247 -12.38 -2.71 19.41
C ASP A 247 -11.85 -2.67 20.86
N ARG A 248 -12.56 -3.30 21.78
CA ARG A 248 -12.11 -3.39 23.18
C ARG A 248 -10.75 -4.07 23.34
N SER A 249 -10.44 -5.03 22.49
CA SER A 249 -9.15 -5.74 22.50
C SER A 249 -8.02 -4.83 22.04
N THR A 250 -8.23 -4.05 20.97
CA THR A 250 -7.24 -3.10 20.45
C THR A 250 -7.01 -1.92 21.38
N VAL A 251 -8.08 -1.37 21.97
CA VAL A 251 -7.98 -0.33 23.03
C VAL A 251 -7.13 -0.82 24.20
N ARG A 252 -7.41 -2.04 24.70
CA ARG A 252 -6.63 -2.64 25.81
C ARG A 252 -5.16 -2.88 25.43
N ALA A 253 -4.88 -3.28 24.18
CA ALA A 253 -3.51 -3.48 23.69
C ALA A 253 -2.74 -2.15 23.71
N VAL A 254 -3.37 -1.06 23.24
CA VAL A 254 -2.78 0.28 23.22
C VAL A 254 -2.56 0.82 24.64
N GLU A 255 -3.57 0.70 25.52
CA GLU A 255 -3.48 1.13 26.94
C GLU A 255 -2.38 0.38 27.69
N ARG A 256 -2.31 -0.95 27.55
CA ARG A 256 -1.29 -1.79 28.19
C ARG A 256 0.13 -1.45 27.77
N THR A 257 0.30 -0.96 26.56
CA THR A 257 1.60 -0.60 25.96
C THR A 257 1.83 0.91 25.88
N ALA A 258 1.07 1.72 26.65
CA ALA A 258 1.17 3.18 26.59
C ALA A 258 2.60 3.67 26.76
N GLY A 259 3.04 4.57 25.88
CA GLY A 259 4.38 5.14 25.82
C GLY A 259 5.49 4.18 25.39
N MET A 260 5.21 2.89 25.16
CA MET A 260 6.25 1.92 24.76
C MET A 260 6.57 2.05 23.26
N VAL A 261 7.85 2.21 22.94
CA VAL A 261 8.39 2.27 21.58
C VAL A 261 9.62 1.34 21.46
N ALA A 262 9.84 0.81 20.28
CA ALA A 262 11.04 0.04 19.96
C ALA A 262 12.18 0.99 19.58
N THR A 263 13.36 0.79 20.18
CA THR A 263 14.54 1.64 19.97
C THR A 263 15.76 0.82 19.62
N TYR A 264 16.66 1.40 18.83
CA TYR A 264 17.97 0.87 18.52
C TYR A 264 19.02 1.98 18.71
N GLY A 265 20.04 1.71 19.50
CA GLY A 265 21.05 2.72 19.82
C GLY A 265 20.48 3.99 20.49
N GLY A 266 19.34 3.87 21.17
CA GLY A 266 18.67 4.99 21.86
C GLY A 266 17.77 5.85 20.99
N ALA A 267 17.52 5.49 19.71
CA ALA A 267 16.59 6.17 18.82
C ALA A 267 15.43 5.23 18.42
N PRO A 268 14.21 5.72 18.18
CA PRO A 268 13.13 4.90 17.64
C PRO A 268 13.53 4.29 16.32
N ILE A 269 13.10 3.05 16.08
CA ILE A 269 13.39 2.32 14.85
C ILE A 269 12.36 2.63 13.76
N GLU A 270 12.73 2.36 12.52
CA GLU A 270 11.78 2.22 11.42
C GLU A 270 11.05 0.88 11.60
N ALA A 271 9.93 0.89 12.34
CA ALA A 271 9.23 -0.33 12.76
C ALA A 271 8.31 -0.85 11.64
N LEU A 272 8.91 -1.29 10.53
CA LEU A 272 8.17 -1.82 9.38
C LEU A 272 7.52 -3.17 9.72
N TYR A 273 6.31 -3.38 9.23
CA TYR A 273 5.58 -4.64 9.37
C TYR A 273 4.81 -4.98 8.09
N SER A 274 4.41 -6.23 7.94
CA SER A 274 3.67 -6.72 6.78
C SER A 274 2.83 -7.93 7.17
N ALA A 275 1.83 -8.27 6.34
CA ALA A 275 0.89 -9.32 6.70
C ALA A 275 1.56 -10.68 6.95
N ASN A 276 2.44 -11.14 6.05
CA ASN A 276 3.06 -12.47 6.15
C ASN A 276 4.39 -12.49 5.40
N ALA A 277 5.47 -12.98 6.01
CA ALA A 277 6.78 -13.04 5.38
C ALA A 277 7.00 -14.31 4.54
N GLY A 278 6.10 -15.29 4.61
CA GLY A 278 6.24 -16.55 3.87
C GLY A 278 7.26 -17.53 4.49
N GLY A 279 7.50 -17.41 5.80
CA GLY A 279 8.39 -18.29 6.57
C GLY A 279 9.78 -17.70 6.85
N ILE A 280 10.14 -16.58 6.24
CA ILE A 280 11.40 -15.87 6.47
C ILE A 280 11.27 -14.39 6.10
N THR A 281 11.71 -13.49 6.97
CA THR A 281 11.73 -12.05 6.69
C THR A 281 12.88 -11.69 5.75
N GLU A 282 12.94 -10.43 5.29
CA GLU A 282 13.92 -9.96 4.32
C GLU A 282 14.78 -8.83 4.90
N ASP A 283 16.01 -8.73 4.43
CA ASP A 283 16.90 -7.62 4.72
C ASP A 283 16.39 -6.32 4.09
N SER A 284 16.40 -5.23 4.86
CA SER A 284 15.79 -3.96 4.43
C SER A 284 16.34 -3.42 3.10
N GLU A 285 17.64 -3.53 2.82
CA GLU A 285 18.26 -3.02 1.58
C GLU A 285 17.84 -3.79 0.31
N ASN A 286 17.32 -4.98 0.45
CA ASN A 286 16.81 -5.73 -0.69
C ASN A 286 15.45 -5.21 -1.18
N VAL A 287 14.71 -4.54 -0.31
CA VAL A 287 13.40 -3.96 -0.61
C VAL A 287 13.49 -2.43 -0.69
N TYR A 288 14.11 -1.82 0.29
CA TYR A 288 14.26 -0.36 0.43
C TYR A 288 15.66 0.12 0.03
N ALA A 289 15.99 1.38 0.32
CA ALA A 289 17.27 1.96 -0.06
C ALA A 289 18.39 1.63 0.94
N ASN A 290 18.07 1.55 2.23
CA ASN A 290 19.04 1.53 3.32
C ASN A 290 19.13 0.17 4.01
N ALA A 291 20.36 -0.22 4.34
CA ALA A 291 20.63 -1.37 5.21
C ALA A 291 20.49 -0.90 6.68
N LEU A 292 19.38 -1.31 7.31
CA LEU A 292 19.12 -0.99 8.72
C LEU A 292 19.54 -2.18 9.60
N PRO A 293 20.38 -1.95 10.63
CA PRO A 293 20.98 -3.05 11.40
C PRO A 293 19.96 -3.89 12.17
N TYR A 294 18.80 -3.34 12.47
CA TYR A 294 17.72 -4.00 13.18
C TYR A 294 16.65 -4.62 12.24
N LEU A 295 16.69 -4.38 10.93
CA LEU A 295 15.81 -4.96 9.91
C LEU A 295 16.59 -5.99 9.07
N ARG A 296 16.90 -7.12 9.70
CA ARG A 296 17.62 -8.25 9.11
C ARG A 296 16.68 -9.44 8.91
N SER A 297 16.99 -10.27 7.94
CA SER A 297 16.22 -11.49 7.70
C SER A 297 16.32 -12.43 8.90
N VAL A 298 15.18 -12.91 9.38
CA VAL A 298 15.05 -13.90 10.43
C VAL A 298 14.04 -14.98 10.03
N PRO A 299 14.20 -16.23 10.49
CA PRO A 299 13.19 -17.27 10.30
C PRO A 299 11.84 -16.84 10.90
N SER A 300 10.75 -17.10 10.20
CA SER A 300 9.38 -16.83 10.64
C SER A 300 8.46 -18.03 10.39
N PRO A 301 8.78 -19.24 10.92
CA PRO A 301 7.95 -20.41 10.71
C PRO A 301 6.52 -20.25 11.26
N ALA A 302 6.35 -19.39 12.25
CA ALA A 302 5.05 -19.07 12.84
C ALA A 302 4.07 -18.41 11.86
N ASP A 303 4.52 -17.89 10.72
CA ASP A 303 3.69 -17.37 9.63
C ASP A 303 2.70 -18.42 9.09
N GLU A 304 3.04 -19.72 9.22
CA GLU A 304 2.25 -20.84 8.72
C GLU A 304 0.87 -20.94 9.37
N VAL A 305 0.66 -20.37 10.56
CA VAL A 305 -0.67 -20.35 11.20
C VAL A 305 -1.74 -19.67 10.33
N ALA A 306 -1.33 -18.84 9.37
CA ALA A 306 -2.20 -18.25 8.37
C ALA A 306 -2.90 -19.30 7.49
N GLU A 307 -2.30 -20.47 7.26
CA GLU A 307 -2.85 -21.52 6.41
C GLU A 307 -4.19 -22.04 6.93
N ALA A 308 -4.34 -22.13 8.25
CA ALA A 308 -5.57 -22.59 8.89
C ALA A 308 -6.71 -21.56 8.86
N SER A 309 -6.44 -20.32 8.47
CA SER A 309 -7.43 -19.24 8.42
C SER A 309 -8.18 -19.22 7.08
N ALA A 310 -9.50 -19.11 7.13
CA ALA A 310 -10.34 -19.04 5.93
C ALA A 310 -9.97 -17.89 4.97
N TRP A 311 -9.43 -16.79 5.49
CA TRP A 311 -9.00 -15.63 4.70
C TRP A 311 -7.46 -15.48 4.65
N GLY A 312 -6.74 -15.97 5.68
CA GLY A 312 -5.29 -15.85 5.81
C GLY A 312 -4.50 -16.81 4.94
N HIS A 313 -5.09 -17.96 4.55
CA HIS A 313 -4.38 -19.00 3.78
C HIS A 313 -3.75 -18.45 2.49
N THR A 314 -4.40 -17.50 1.82
CA THR A 314 -3.85 -16.84 0.63
C THR A 314 -2.73 -15.84 0.92
N SER A 315 -2.47 -15.51 2.19
CA SER A 315 -1.28 -14.75 2.60
C SER A 315 -0.07 -15.67 2.81
N TRP A 316 -0.32 -16.94 3.20
CA TRP A 316 0.74 -17.95 3.37
C TRP A 316 1.23 -18.48 2.04
N GLN A 317 0.32 -19.03 1.22
CA GLN A 317 0.63 -19.54 -0.13
C GLN A 317 -0.39 -19.01 -1.13
N TRP A 318 0.06 -18.68 -2.32
CA TRP A 318 -0.80 -18.14 -3.34
C TRP A 318 -0.35 -18.51 -4.74
N THR A 319 -1.30 -18.55 -5.66
CA THR A 319 -1.08 -18.68 -7.09
C THR A 319 -1.83 -17.57 -7.80
N THR A 320 -1.17 -16.94 -8.76
CA THR A 320 -1.76 -15.95 -9.65
C THR A 320 -1.48 -16.37 -11.08
N GLU A 321 -2.52 -16.46 -11.89
CA GLU A 321 -2.41 -16.90 -13.27
C GLU A 321 -2.95 -15.84 -14.22
N TYR A 322 -2.24 -15.65 -15.32
CA TYR A 322 -2.66 -14.78 -16.42
C TYR A 322 -2.49 -15.51 -17.74
N THR A 323 -3.45 -15.38 -18.64
CA THR A 323 -3.20 -15.57 -20.07
C THR A 323 -2.37 -14.40 -20.60
N ALA A 324 -1.67 -14.58 -21.72
CA ALA A 324 -0.86 -13.51 -22.32
C ALA A 324 -1.69 -12.22 -22.59
N PRO A 325 -2.93 -12.28 -23.13
CA PRO A 325 -3.75 -11.08 -23.28
C PRO A 325 -4.13 -10.41 -21.94
N GLN A 326 -4.43 -11.19 -20.88
CA GLN A 326 -4.73 -10.64 -19.56
C GLN A 326 -3.51 -9.94 -18.95
N LEU A 327 -2.33 -10.57 -19.02
CA LEU A 327 -1.08 -9.97 -18.53
C LEU A 327 -0.74 -8.70 -19.30
N ARG A 328 -0.90 -8.69 -20.64
CA ARG A 328 -0.73 -7.50 -21.47
C ARG A 328 -1.66 -6.37 -21.02
N GLY A 329 -2.95 -6.65 -20.82
CA GLY A 329 -3.92 -5.66 -20.33
C GLY A 329 -3.53 -5.11 -18.96
N TYR A 330 -3.11 -5.98 -18.06
CA TYR A 330 -2.67 -5.62 -16.71
C TYR A 330 -1.43 -4.71 -16.71
N LEU A 331 -0.44 -5.02 -17.57
CA LEU A 331 0.78 -4.22 -17.75
C LEU A 331 0.47 -2.85 -18.38
N ARG A 332 -0.37 -2.81 -19.41
CA ARG A 332 -0.77 -1.55 -20.08
C ARG A 332 -1.48 -0.59 -19.12
N ALA A 333 -2.35 -1.10 -18.26
CA ALA A 333 -2.98 -0.30 -17.21
C ALA A 333 -1.97 0.32 -16.22
N ARG A 334 -0.71 -0.13 -16.24
CA ARG A 334 0.42 0.36 -15.44
C ARG A 334 1.50 1.05 -16.26
N GLY A 335 1.16 1.47 -17.48
CA GLY A 335 2.06 2.21 -18.35
C GLY A 335 3.15 1.37 -19.02
N VAL A 336 2.99 0.05 -19.07
CA VAL A 336 3.96 -0.86 -19.73
C VAL A 336 3.33 -1.51 -20.96
N ASP A 337 3.77 -1.09 -22.14
CA ASP A 337 3.37 -1.73 -23.41
C ASP A 337 4.59 -2.38 -24.07
N ILE A 338 4.62 -3.70 -24.05
CA ILE A 338 5.65 -4.56 -24.63
C ILE A 338 5.09 -5.47 -25.74
N GLY A 339 3.84 -5.21 -26.17
CA GLY A 339 3.11 -6.14 -27.03
C GLY A 339 2.65 -7.38 -26.24
N ASP A 340 2.57 -8.52 -26.91
CA ASP A 340 2.15 -9.77 -26.28
C ASP A 340 3.28 -10.35 -25.43
N PRO A 341 3.07 -10.56 -24.13
CA PRO A 341 4.07 -11.16 -23.24
C PRO A 341 4.46 -12.57 -23.72
N GLN A 342 5.76 -12.82 -23.81
CA GLN A 342 6.32 -14.08 -24.30
C GLN A 342 7.07 -14.85 -23.21
N ARG A 343 7.87 -14.14 -22.39
CA ARG A 343 8.64 -14.75 -21.30
C ARG A 343 8.93 -13.77 -20.17
N ILE A 344 9.17 -14.32 -19.01
CA ILE A 344 9.64 -13.61 -17.81
C ILE A 344 10.92 -14.30 -17.36
N GLU A 345 11.98 -13.51 -17.27
CA GLU A 345 13.30 -13.94 -16.83
C GLU A 345 13.50 -13.44 -15.39
N LEU A 346 13.62 -14.34 -14.43
CA LEU A 346 13.98 -13.99 -13.06
C LEU A 346 15.50 -13.76 -13.03
N GLY A 347 15.88 -12.57 -12.57
CA GLY A 347 17.27 -12.18 -12.43
C GLY A 347 17.83 -12.52 -11.03
N ARG A 348 18.30 -11.49 -10.31
CA ARG A 348 18.88 -11.70 -8.98
C ARG A 348 17.81 -12.10 -7.95
N LEU A 349 18.12 -13.12 -7.17
CA LEU A 349 17.39 -13.51 -5.97
C LEU A 349 18.18 -13.09 -4.73
N THR A 350 17.48 -12.85 -3.62
CA THR A 350 18.11 -12.65 -2.30
C THR A 350 18.52 -13.98 -1.68
N GLY A 351 19.22 -13.93 -0.55
CA GLY A 351 19.52 -15.12 0.26
C GLY A 351 18.29 -15.83 0.80
N THR A 352 17.15 -15.13 0.91
CA THR A 352 15.85 -15.67 1.33
C THR A 352 15.02 -16.23 0.17
N GLY A 353 15.51 -16.11 -1.07
CA GLY A 353 14.82 -16.57 -2.28
C GLY A 353 13.86 -15.54 -2.91
N ARG A 354 13.80 -14.30 -2.40
CA ARG A 354 12.95 -13.25 -2.99
C ARG A 354 13.54 -12.70 -4.28
N VAL A 355 12.66 -12.40 -5.23
CA VAL A 355 13.04 -11.85 -6.54
C VAL A 355 13.35 -10.36 -6.38
N VAL A 356 14.60 -9.98 -6.66
CA VAL A 356 15.05 -8.57 -6.65
C VAL A 356 14.98 -7.96 -8.04
N SER A 357 15.15 -8.77 -9.08
CA SER A 357 15.04 -8.29 -10.45
C SER A 357 14.36 -9.33 -11.32
N ALA A 358 13.53 -8.86 -12.24
CA ALA A 358 12.92 -9.66 -13.27
C ALA A 358 12.90 -8.85 -14.57
N LYS A 359 12.88 -9.55 -15.70
CA LYS A 359 12.68 -8.93 -17.02
C LYS A 359 11.50 -9.60 -17.68
N ILE A 360 10.53 -8.80 -18.10
CA ILE A 360 9.45 -9.27 -18.95
C ILE A 360 9.74 -8.90 -20.39
N VAL A 361 9.61 -9.87 -21.29
CA VAL A 361 9.84 -9.73 -22.73
C VAL A 361 8.55 -10.03 -23.46
N GLY A 362 8.19 -9.14 -24.36
CA GLY A 362 7.03 -9.28 -25.23
C GLY A 362 7.39 -9.16 -26.71
N SER A 363 6.37 -9.21 -27.57
CA SER A 363 6.53 -9.19 -29.03
C SER A 363 7.05 -7.86 -29.58
N SER A 364 6.91 -6.74 -28.86
CA SER A 364 7.33 -5.40 -29.31
C SER A 364 8.32 -4.71 -28.36
N GLY A 365 8.79 -5.38 -27.31
CA GLY A 365 9.75 -4.79 -26.39
C GLY A 365 9.98 -5.61 -25.12
N SER A 366 10.70 -5.02 -24.18
CA SER A 366 10.94 -5.61 -22.86
C SER A 366 10.98 -4.55 -21.78
N ARG A 367 10.74 -4.96 -20.53
CA ARG A 367 10.81 -4.10 -19.34
C ARG A 367 11.59 -4.80 -18.24
N ASP A 368 12.59 -4.12 -17.70
CA ASP A 368 13.27 -4.54 -16.49
C ASP A 368 12.48 -4.05 -15.27
N ILE A 369 12.31 -4.92 -14.29
CA ILE A 369 11.53 -4.72 -13.07
C ILE A 369 12.43 -5.02 -11.89
N GLY A 370 12.56 -4.05 -10.98
CA GLY A 370 13.45 -4.17 -9.82
C GLY A 370 12.74 -4.15 -8.49
N LYS A 371 13.33 -4.80 -7.50
CA LYS A 371 12.89 -4.83 -6.10
C LYS A 371 11.38 -5.12 -5.96
N ASP A 372 10.70 -4.42 -5.09
CA ASP A 372 9.28 -4.62 -4.79
C ASP A 372 8.33 -4.28 -5.96
N ALA A 373 8.81 -3.62 -7.00
CA ALA A 373 8.00 -3.24 -8.16
C ALA A 373 7.35 -4.43 -8.90
N SER A 374 7.88 -5.66 -8.76
CA SER A 374 7.26 -6.85 -9.33
C SER A 374 5.86 -7.12 -8.75
N ARG A 375 5.62 -6.77 -7.48
CA ARG A 375 4.29 -6.83 -6.86
C ARG A 375 3.30 -5.93 -7.60
N TYR A 376 3.71 -4.72 -7.91
CA TYR A 376 2.86 -3.76 -8.62
C TYR A 376 2.63 -4.18 -10.07
N TYR A 377 3.71 -4.49 -10.83
CA TYR A 377 3.60 -4.77 -12.26
C TYR A 377 2.94 -6.11 -12.59
N PHE A 378 3.02 -7.09 -11.71
CA PHE A 378 2.39 -8.40 -11.90
C PHE A 378 1.19 -8.65 -10.97
N GLY A 379 0.85 -7.71 -10.08
CA GLY A 379 -0.25 -7.87 -9.13
C GLY A 379 -0.02 -8.99 -8.12
N LEU A 380 1.23 -9.18 -7.68
CA LEU A 380 1.61 -10.26 -6.79
C LEU A 380 1.51 -9.84 -5.32
N ARG A 381 1.31 -10.82 -4.46
CA ARG A 381 1.20 -10.56 -3.02
C ARG A 381 2.54 -10.28 -2.35
N SER A 382 3.63 -10.93 -2.84
CA SER A 382 4.99 -10.76 -2.31
C SER A 382 6.03 -10.89 -3.44
N THR A 383 7.29 -10.66 -3.11
CA THR A 383 8.43 -10.92 -4.00
C THR A 383 9.01 -12.33 -3.86
N LEU A 384 8.47 -13.15 -2.95
CA LEU A 384 8.87 -14.55 -2.77
C LEU A 384 8.02 -15.43 -3.70
N TYR A 385 8.43 -15.54 -4.96
CA TYR A 385 7.68 -16.26 -5.99
C TYR A 385 8.56 -16.93 -7.03
N THR A 386 7.98 -17.90 -7.72
CA THR A 386 8.46 -18.48 -8.96
C THR A 386 7.44 -18.21 -10.07
N VAL A 387 7.86 -18.34 -11.33
CA VAL A 387 6.97 -18.23 -12.49
C VAL A 387 7.17 -19.44 -13.40
N THR A 388 6.06 -20.06 -13.78
CA THR A 388 6.00 -21.12 -14.80
C THR A 388 5.27 -20.57 -16.01
N ILE A 389 5.84 -20.76 -17.20
CA ILE A 389 5.25 -20.31 -18.45
C ILE A 389 4.78 -21.54 -19.22
N HIS A 390 3.48 -21.59 -19.48
CA HIS A 390 2.88 -22.56 -20.40
C HIS A 390 2.80 -21.89 -21.77
N PRO A 391 3.43 -22.43 -22.79
CA PRO A 391 3.44 -21.85 -24.13
C PRO A 391 2.02 -21.85 -24.73
N GLU A 392 1.85 -21.12 -25.83
CA GLU A 392 0.62 -21.21 -26.64
C GLU A 392 0.38 -22.66 -27.04
N GLU A 393 -0.80 -23.14 -26.82
CA GLU A 393 -1.21 -24.50 -27.16
C GLU A 393 -2.32 -24.46 -28.21
N THR A 394 -2.31 -25.44 -29.10
CA THR A 394 -3.40 -25.65 -30.05
C THR A 394 -4.19 -26.86 -29.59
N GLU A 395 -5.48 -26.69 -29.35
CA GLU A 395 -6.40 -27.75 -28.97
C GLU A 395 -7.37 -28.05 -30.13
N ILE A 396 -7.49 -29.33 -30.46
CA ILE A 396 -8.47 -29.77 -31.43
C ILE A 396 -9.60 -30.46 -30.67
N VAL A 397 -10.80 -29.88 -30.72
CA VAL A 397 -12.02 -30.46 -30.17
C VAL A 397 -12.73 -31.18 -31.27
N GLY A 398 -12.61 -32.51 -31.29
CA GLY A 398 -13.37 -33.39 -32.19
C GLY A 398 -14.78 -33.67 -31.65
N THR A 399 -15.62 -34.24 -32.45
CA THR A 399 -17.01 -34.61 -32.07
C THR A 399 -17.08 -35.67 -30.95
N THR A 400 -15.97 -36.31 -30.60
CA THR A 400 -15.90 -37.39 -29.61
C THR A 400 -14.71 -37.30 -28.63
N ASP A 401 -13.64 -36.59 -28.95
CA ASP A 401 -12.46 -36.53 -28.08
C ASP A 401 -11.73 -35.17 -28.18
N THR A 402 -11.44 -34.57 -27.03
CA THR A 402 -10.56 -33.41 -26.92
C THR A 402 -9.11 -33.89 -26.79
N LYS A 403 -8.26 -33.62 -27.77
CA LYS A 403 -6.82 -33.90 -27.71
C LYS A 403 -6.01 -32.63 -27.74
N ARG A 404 -5.18 -32.42 -26.72
CA ARG A 404 -4.12 -31.41 -26.75
C ARG A 404 -3.00 -31.88 -27.65
N ILE A 405 -2.67 -31.07 -28.67
CA ILE A 405 -1.57 -31.33 -29.56
C ILE A 405 -0.44 -30.40 -29.14
N ARG A 406 0.54 -30.95 -28.44
CA ARG A 406 1.83 -30.31 -28.22
C ARG A 406 2.80 -30.87 -29.24
N GLU A 407 3.53 -29.99 -29.92
CA GLU A 407 4.68 -30.36 -30.76
C GLU A 407 4.34 -31.15 -32.04
N LEU A 408 3.10 -31.08 -32.53
CA LEU A 408 2.77 -31.66 -33.84
C LEU A 408 2.94 -30.65 -34.96
N GLU A 409 3.61 -31.06 -36.03
CA GLU A 409 3.76 -30.24 -37.21
C GLU A 409 2.43 -30.17 -37.98
N LEU A 410 1.82 -28.97 -38.00
CA LEU A 410 0.60 -28.71 -38.75
C LEU A 410 0.89 -28.63 -40.22
N LEU A 411 0.49 -29.63 -40.99
CA LEU A 411 0.77 -29.72 -42.42
C LEU A 411 -0.22 -28.95 -43.31
N SER A 412 -1.50 -28.81 -42.90
CA SER A 412 -2.47 -27.94 -43.59
C SER A 412 -3.75 -27.72 -42.76
N ALA A 413 -4.33 -26.53 -42.83
CA ALA A 413 -5.65 -26.22 -42.31
C ALA A 413 -6.50 -25.54 -43.38
N THR A 414 -7.66 -26.06 -43.69
CA THR A 414 -8.67 -25.41 -44.56
C THR A 414 -9.84 -24.94 -43.70
N VAL A 415 -10.20 -23.67 -43.88
CA VAL A 415 -11.25 -22.99 -43.09
C VAL A 415 -12.58 -23.09 -43.79
N ASP A 416 -13.42 -24.00 -43.37
CA ASP A 416 -14.89 -23.84 -43.49
C ASP A 416 -15.61 -24.71 -42.46
N ARG A 417 -16.13 -24.10 -41.41
CA ARG A 417 -16.92 -24.65 -40.27
C ARG A 417 -16.67 -26.12 -39.85
N SER A 418 -15.83 -26.86 -40.56
CA SER A 418 -15.26 -28.15 -40.23
C SER A 418 -13.78 -28.14 -40.65
N TYR A 419 -12.90 -28.08 -39.66
CA TYR A 419 -11.46 -28.09 -39.91
C TYR A 419 -10.98 -29.52 -40.20
N TYR A 420 -10.26 -29.73 -41.30
CA TYR A 420 -9.44 -30.89 -41.50
C TYR A 420 -8.01 -30.56 -41.11
N VAL A 421 -7.54 -31.11 -40.03
CA VAL A 421 -6.14 -31.01 -39.63
C VAL A 421 -5.44 -32.28 -40.05
N THR A 422 -4.47 -32.17 -40.95
CA THR A 422 -3.60 -33.28 -41.30
C THR A 422 -2.31 -33.09 -40.48
N THR A 423 -2.09 -33.98 -39.54
CA THR A 423 -0.86 -34.00 -38.72
C THR A 423 0.00 -35.16 -39.14
N ARG A 424 1.33 -34.96 -39.22
CA ARG A 424 2.32 -36.01 -39.41
C ARG A 424 2.93 -36.36 -38.07
N ASP A 425 2.76 -37.62 -37.67
CA ASP A 425 3.49 -38.13 -36.50
C ASP A 425 4.93 -38.40 -36.92
N PRO A 426 5.95 -37.76 -36.35
CA PRO A 426 7.34 -37.94 -36.69
C PRO A 426 7.84 -39.38 -36.51
N ASP A 427 7.23 -40.17 -35.62
CA ASP A 427 7.61 -41.54 -35.32
C ASP A 427 6.83 -42.59 -36.13
N ARG A 428 5.76 -42.21 -36.82
CA ARG A 428 4.92 -43.10 -37.57
C ARG A 428 4.52 -42.48 -38.91
N SER A 429 4.99 -42.99 -39.98
CA SER A 429 4.82 -42.46 -41.37
C SER A 429 3.34 -42.47 -41.88
N TRP A 430 2.36 -42.28 -41.06
CA TRP A 430 0.96 -42.17 -41.43
C TRP A 430 0.34 -40.83 -41.05
N THR A 431 -0.59 -40.36 -41.81
CA THR A 431 -1.30 -39.08 -41.64
C THR A 431 -2.60 -39.34 -40.93
N LEU A 432 -2.77 -38.74 -39.74
CA LEU A 432 -4.04 -38.74 -39.00
C LEU A 432 -4.91 -37.57 -39.49
N ARG A 433 -6.12 -37.89 -39.99
CA ARG A 433 -7.11 -36.88 -40.34
C ARG A 433 -8.08 -36.72 -39.19
N ILE A 434 -8.07 -35.55 -38.51
CA ILE A 434 -8.98 -35.21 -37.43
C ILE A 434 -9.95 -34.15 -37.93
N THR A 435 -11.26 -34.40 -37.78
CA THR A 435 -12.30 -33.42 -38.02
C THR A 435 -12.74 -32.83 -36.70
N GLY A 436 -12.59 -31.50 -36.51
CA GLY A 436 -12.93 -30.85 -35.27
C GLY A 436 -12.72 -29.35 -35.32
N TRP A 437 -12.95 -28.68 -34.19
CA TRP A 437 -12.69 -27.26 -34.03
C TRP A 437 -11.28 -27.03 -33.50
N LEU A 438 -10.57 -26.10 -34.12
CA LEU A 438 -9.23 -25.70 -33.73
C LEU A 438 -9.31 -24.49 -32.80
N TYR A 439 -8.85 -24.63 -31.56
CA TYR A 439 -8.73 -23.54 -30.62
C TYR A 439 -7.26 -23.27 -30.33
N ARG A 440 -6.88 -21.99 -30.39
CA ARG A 440 -5.58 -21.54 -29.89
C ARG A 440 -5.75 -21.11 -28.45
N LEU A 441 -5.09 -21.81 -27.55
CA LEU A 441 -5.01 -21.42 -26.15
C LEU A 441 -3.80 -20.49 -26.00
N PRO A 442 -4.01 -19.24 -25.54
CA PRO A 442 -2.91 -18.32 -25.36
C PRO A 442 -1.93 -18.81 -24.31
N ALA A 443 -0.67 -18.38 -24.42
CA ALA A 443 0.34 -18.65 -23.38
C ALA A 443 -0.16 -18.19 -22.01
N ARG A 444 0.16 -18.98 -20.96
CA ARG A 444 -0.22 -18.72 -19.59
C ARG A 444 1.01 -18.54 -18.71
N PHE A 445 0.94 -17.56 -17.84
CA PHE A 445 1.96 -17.20 -16.86
C PHE A 445 1.42 -17.53 -15.46
N VAL A 446 1.98 -18.54 -14.83
CA VAL A 446 1.57 -19.01 -13.50
C VAL A 446 2.61 -18.61 -12.48
N PHE A 447 2.26 -17.67 -11.62
CA PHE A 447 3.09 -17.23 -10.49
C PHE A 447 2.66 -18.00 -9.25
N THR A 448 3.59 -18.67 -8.60
CA THR A 448 3.35 -19.36 -7.32
C THR A 448 4.28 -18.77 -6.28
N GLY A 449 3.74 -18.35 -5.15
CA GLY A 449 4.53 -17.67 -4.13
C GLY A 449 4.04 -17.87 -2.71
N LYS A 450 4.79 -17.31 -1.76
CA LYS A 450 4.50 -17.29 -0.33
C LYS A 450 4.59 -15.87 0.21
N GLY A 451 3.84 -15.63 1.29
CA GLY A 451 3.84 -14.35 1.97
C GLY A 451 2.94 -13.28 1.32
N TYR A 452 2.68 -12.22 2.08
CA TYR A 452 1.91 -11.07 1.65
C TYR A 452 2.50 -9.80 2.25
N GLY A 453 2.93 -8.89 1.39
CA GLY A 453 3.62 -7.67 1.74
C GLY A 453 5.10 -7.69 1.36
N HIS A 454 5.85 -6.71 1.85
CA HIS A 454 7.27 -6.55 1.55
C HIS A 454 8.19 -7.54 2.27
N GLY A 455 7.71 -8.13 3.38
CA GLY A 455 8.43 -9.15 4.16
C GLY A 455 9.57 -8.63 5.04
N VAL A 456 9.71 -7.32 5.22
CA VAL A 456 10.74 -6.70 6.09
C VAL A 456 10.16 -6.40 7.46
N GLY A 457 10.90 -6.68 8.52
CA GLY A 457 10.46 -6.42 9.91
C GLY A 457 9.45 -7.45 10.41
N MET A 458 8.43 -7.04 11.13
CA MET A 458 7.48 -7.94 11.80
C MET A 458 6.35 -8.41 10.85
N PRO A 459 6.22 -9.71 10.57
CA PRO A 459 5.03 -10.24 9.92
C PRO A 459 3.90 -10.39 10.95
N GLN A 460 2.73 -9.87 10.63
CA GLN A 460 1.55 -9.88 11.52
C GLN A 460 1.12 -11.33 11.84
N TRP A 461 1.04 -12.21 10.84
CA TRP A 461 0.76 -13.63 11.07
C TRP A 461 1.84 -14.33 11.87
N GLY A 462 3.10 -13.93 11.69
CA GLY A 462 4.22 -14.44 12.49
C GLY A 462 4.10 -14.02 13.95
N ALA A 463 3.72 -12.76 14.22
CA ALA A 463 3.43 -12.28 15.56
C ALA A 463 2.28 -13.06 16.21
N GLN A 464 1.18 -13.28 15.47
CA GLN A 464 0.06 -14.09 15.93
C GLN A 464 0.49 -15.53 16.25
N GLY A 465 1.28 -16.17 15.38
CA GLY A 465 1.74 -17.53 15.58
C GLY A 465 2.67 -17.66 16.79
N MET A 466 3.57 -16.70 16.99
CA MET A 466 4.42 -16.65 18.20
C MET A 466 3.60 -16.44 19.47
N ALA A 467 2.60 -15.56 19.42
CA ALA A 467 1.69 -15.31 20.54
C ALA A 467 0.86 -16.56 20.89
N LEU A 468 0.38 -17.31 19.91
CA LEU A 468 -0.25 -18.63 20.10
C LEU A 468 0.72 -19.64 20.75
N GLY A 469 2.00 -19.54 20.49
CA GLY A 469 3.07 -20.31 21.12
C GLY A 469 3.44 -19.82 22.52
N GLY A 470 2.79 -18.76 23.04
CA GLY A 470 3.01 -18.22 24.38
C GLY A 470 4.08 -17.12 24.48
N ALA A 471 4.57 -16.61 23.35
CA ALA A 471 5.51 -15.49 23.35
C ALA A 471 4.81 -14.18 23.76
N SER A 472 5.49 -13.36 24.57
CA SER A 472 5.10 -12.02 24.91
C SER A 472 5.31 -11.04 23.73
N ALA A 473 4.65 -9.89 23.77
CA ALA A 473 4.81 -8.82 22.77
C ALA A 473 6.29 -8.40 22.65
N GLU A 474 7.00 -8.31 23.76
CA GLU A 474 8.42 -7.93 23.77
C GLU A 474 9.30 -9.00 23.11
N GLU A 475 9.06 -10.29 23.36
CA GLU A 475 9.77 -11.39 22.70
C GLU A 475 9.49 -11.41 21.20
N ILE A 476 8.25 -11.17 20.77
CA ILE A 476 7.87 -11.06 19.36
C ILE A 476 8.66 -9.91 18.69
N LEU A 477 8.65 -8.73 19.28
CA LEU A 477 9.35 -7.57 18.70
C LEU A 477 10.87 -7.78 18.64
N ARG A 478 11.48 -8.35 19.69
CA ARG A 478 12.92 -8.66 19.72
C ARG A 478 13.33 -9.76 18.74
N HIS A 479 12.40 -10.65 18.39
CA HIS A 479 12.64 -11.65 17.35
C HIS A 479 12.74 -11.01 15.96
N TYR A 480 11.83 -10.10 15.63
CA TYR A 480 11.75 -9.51 14.29
C TYR A 480 12.62 -8.27 14.09
N TYR A 481 12.89 -7.53 15.15
CA TYR A 481 13.76 -6.36 15.10
C TYR A 481 15.03 -6.64 15.93
N GLN A 482 16.14 -6.81 15.25
CA GLN A 482 17.38 -7.29 15.87
C GLN A 482 18.04 -6.25 16.77
N GLY A 483 18.39 -6.63 18.00
CA GLY A 483 19.16 -5.79 18.92
C GLY A 483 18.41 -4.58 19.48
N ILE A 484 17.08 -4.56 19.40
CA ILE A 484 16.26 -3.47 19.92
C ILE A 484 16.11 -3.51 21.45
N ALA A 485 15.77 -2.37 22.01
CA ALA A 485 15.20 -2.22 23.35
C ALA A 485 13.75 -1.71 23.24
N ILE A 486 12.89 -2.12 24.18
CA ILE A 486 11.58 -1.51 24.36
C ILE A 486 11.74 -0.42 25.42
N THR A 487 11.46 0.82 25.06
CA THR A 487 11.67 2.00 25.88
C THR A 487 10.34 2.72 26.11
N ASN A 488 10.06 3.08 27.35
CA ASN A 488 8.88 3.91 27.63
C ASN A 488 9.30 5.39 27.55
N VAL A 489 8.70 6.11 26.61
CA VAL A 489 8.98 7.56 26.38
C VAL A 489 7.89 8.46 26.94
N GLY A 490 6.85 7.87 27.56
CA GLY A 490 5.68 8.59 28.03
C GLY A 490 4.74 9.03 26.88
N GLY A 491 3.61 9.58 27.24
CA GLY A 491 2.56 9.97 26.30
C GLY A 491 1.56 8.83 26.03
N ALA A 492 0.84 8.91 24.93
CA ALA A 492 -0.24 8.00 24.57
C ALA A 492 0.23 6.59 24.15
#